data_43bb1c6496c30a4e8a9cbd4cbcc72d46
#
_entry.id   43bb1c6496c30a4e8a9cbd4cbcc72d46
#
_cell.length_a   1.000
_cell.length_b   1.000
_cell.length_c   1.000
_cell.angle_alpha   90.00
_cell.angle_beta   90.00
_cell.angle_gamma   90.00
#
_symmetry.space_group_name_H-M   'P 1'
#
loop_
_entity.id
_entity.type
_entity.pdbx_description
1 polymer ?
#
loop_
_entity_poly.entity_id
_entity_poly.type
_entity_poly.pdbx_seq_one_letter_code
_entity_poly.pdbx_strand_id
1 'polypeptide(L)'
;MTAYEIKFRDARELAEALKALGADMRSLPFFDNRREIKSVYITNVDVRAANVIKQEMLSRGGDAAVHAHAVDCGVTESDVILFGTVKQISFLADKLETMPWWGFPD
;
A
#
# COMPACT_ATOMS: atom_id res chain seq x y z
N MET A 1 -27.94 -16.86 1.20
CA MET A 1 -26.74 -16.03 1.08
C MET A 1 -25.57 -16.80 1.65
N THR A 2 -24.47 -16.89 0.89
CA THR A 2 -23.25 -17.60 1.30
C THR A 2 -22.05 -16.71 0.99
N ALA A 3 -21.06 -16.65 1.89
CA ALA A 3 -19.86 -15.87 1.71
C ALA A 3 -18.62 -16.76 1.83
N TYR A 4 -17.65 -16.56 0.97
CA TYR A 4 -16.39 -17.28 1.00
C TYR A 4 -15.26 -16.40 0.46
N GLU A 5 -14.04 -16.67 0.92
CA GLU A 5 -12.85 -15.95 0.46
C GLU A 5 -12.43 -16.44 -0.92
N ILE A 6 -12.04 -15.51 -1.77
CA ILE A 6 -11.42 -15.82 -3.05
C ILE A 6 -10.11 -15.05 -3.20
N LYS A 7 -9.19 -15.60 -3.99
CA LYS A 7 -7.93 -14.96 -4.33
C LYS A 7 -7.74 -15.02 -5.84
N PHE A 8 -7.22 -13.94 -6.40
CA PHE A 8 -6.91 -13.83 -7.83
C PHE A 8 -5.41 -13.82 -8.02
N ARG A 9 -4.88 -14.77 -8.80
CA ARG A 9 -3.45 -14.85 -9.09
C ARG A 9 -2.99 -13.75 -10.03
N ASP A 10 -3.89 -13.30 -10.91
CA ASP A 10 -3.58 -12.30 -11.93
C ASP A 10 -4.85 -11.55 -12.36
N ALA A 11 -4.66 -10.55 -13.23
CA ALA A 11 -5.76 -9.75 -13.74
C ALA A 11 -6.73 -10.57 -14.61
N ARG A 12 -6.27 -11.64 -15.24
CA ARG A 12 -7.12 -12.50 -16.05
C ARG A 12 -8.15 -13.23 -15.20
N GLU A 13 -7.75 -13.77 -14.06
CA GLU A 13 -8.69 -14.44 -13.14
C GLU A 13 -9.72 -13.45 -12.60
N LEU A 14 -9.28 -12.23 -12.28
CA LEU A 14 -10.19 -11.16 -11.86
C LEU A 14 -11.19 -10.84 -12.98
N ALA A 15 -10.71 -10.67 -14.21
CA ALA A 15 -11.58 -10.37 -15.35
C ALA A 15 -12.64 -11.45 -15.57
N GLU A 16 -12.24 -12.72 -15.45
CA GLU A 16 -13.17 -13.85 -15.60
C GLU A 16 -14.26 -13.81 -14.51
N ALA A 17 -13.89 -13.51 -13.27
CA ALA A 17 -14.85 -13.40 -12.16
C ALA A 17 -15.81 -12.23 -12.36
N LEU A 18 -15.30 -11.07 -12.77
CA LEU A 18 -16.14 -9.89 -13.04
C LEU A 18 -17.11 -10.14 -14.18
N LYS A 19 -16.66 -10.82 -15.23
CA LYS A 19 -17.51 -11.17 -16.35
C LYS A 19 -18.61 -12.15 -15.94
N ALA A 20 -18.26 -13.16 -15.14
CA ALA A 20 -19.23 -14.13 -14.65
C ALA A 20 -20.26 -13.48 -13.72
N LEU A 21 -19.85 -12.48 -12.92
CA LEU A 21 -20.74 -11.71 -12.07
C LEU A 21 -21.68 -10.80 -12.87
N GLY A 22 -21.29 -10.39 -14.10
CA GLY A 22 -22.03 -9.42 -14.90
C GLY A 22 -21.63 -7.99 -14.62
N ALA A 23 -20.45 -7.76 -14.06
CA ALA A 23 -19.95 -6.41 -13.79
C ALA A 23 -19.62 -5.68 -15.09
N ASP A 24 -19.64 -4.35 -15.04
CA ASP A 24 -19.18 -3.51 -16.14
C ASP A 24 -17.65 -3.67 -16.29
N MET A 25 -17.22 -4.21 -17.43
CA MET A 25 -15.81 -4.52 -17.65
C MET A 25 -14.91 -3.29 -17.74
N ARG A 26 -15.47 -2.09 -17.88
CA ARG A 26 -14.70 -0.84 -17.79
C ARG A 26 -14.15 -0.60 -16.40
N SER A 27 -14.70 -1.29 -15.40
CA SER A 27 -14.25 -1.18 -14.01
C SER A 27 -13.01 -2.03 -13.71
N LEU A 28 -12.58 -2.91 -14.63
CA LEU A 28 -11.47 -3.84 -14.38
C LEU A 28 -10.20 -3.15 -13.87
N PRO A 29 -9.71 -2.04 -14.46
CA PRO A 29 -8.49 -1.41 -13.96
C PRO A 29 -8.59 -0.94 -12.51
N PHE A 30 -9.77 -0.53 -12.08
CA PHE A 30 -9.99 -0.09 -10.71
C PHE A 30 -9.95 -1.26 -9.73
N PHE A 31 -10.52 -2.39 -10.09
CA PHE A 31 -10.52 -3.57 -9.22
C PHE A 31 -9.18 -4.30 -9.25
N ASP A 32 -8.46 -4.29 -10.36
CA ASP A 32 -7.15 -4.93 -10.45
C ASP A 32 -6.17 -4.34 -9.44
N ASN A 33 -6.23 -3.05 -9.18
CA ASN A 33 -5.40 -2.38 -8.18
C ASN A 33 -5.74 -2.81 -6.74
N ARG A 34 -6.85 -3.49 -6.53
CA ARG A 34 -7.34 -3.89 -5.21
C ARG A 34 -7.40 -5.39 -5.02
N ARG A 35 -7.05 -6.18 -6.02
CA ARG A 35 -7.22 -7.64 -5.97
C ARG A 35 -6.32 -8.31 -4.95
N GLU A 36 -5.22 -7.68 -4.57
CA GLU A 36 -4.32 -8.24 -3.57
C GLU A 36 -3.76 -7.15 -2.66
N ILE A 37 -3.42 -7.58 -1.45
CA ILE A 37 -2.71 -6.76 -0.48
C ILE A 37 -1.24 -7.12 -0.57
N LYS A 38 -0.39 -6.11 -0.70
CA LYS A 38 1.04 -6.27 -0.81
C LYS A 38 1.72 -5.88 0.48
N SER A 39 2.85 -6.54 0.75
CA SER A 39 3.77 -6.14 1.81
C SER A 39 5.07 -5.73 1.17
N VAL A 40 5.54 -4.52 1.46
CA VAL A 40 6.77 -3.96 0.89
C VAL A 40 7.71 -3.60 2.02
N TYR A 41 8.93 -4.10 1.96
CA TYR A 41 9.96 -3.83 2.95
C TYR A 41 10.89 -2.73 2.44
N ILE A 42 11.05 -1.65 3.20
CA ILE A 42 11.94 -0.53 2.85
C ILE A 42 13.01 -0.42 3.93
N THR A 43 14.26 -0.35 3.52
CA THR A 43 15.40 -0.34 4.45
C THR A 43 15.92 1.08 4.69
N ASN A 44 16.46 1.32 5.89
CA ASN A 44 17.25 2.51 6.24
C ASN A 44 16.55 3.83 5.94
N VAL A 45 15.30 3.95 6.40
CA VAL A 45 14.51 5.18 6.23
C VAL A 45 14.80 6.11 7.41
N ASP A 46 15.06 7.40 7.13
CA ASP A 46 15.13 8.40 8.18
C ASP A 46 13.88 8.33 9.06
N VAL A 47 14.05 8.40 10.38
CA VAL A 47 12.94 8.17 11.31
C VAL A 47 11.77 9.15 11.09
N ARG A 48 12.06 10.39 10.68
CA ARG A 48 11.03 11.39 10.39
C ARG A 48 10.24 10.98 9.14
N ALA A 49 10.94 10.48 8.13
CA ALA A 49 10.31 9.95 6.92
C ALA A 49 9.47 8.71 7.24
N ALA A 50 9.95 7.82 8.11
CA ALA A 50 9.22 6.63 8.54
C ALA A 50 7.88 7.02 9.20
N ASN A 51 7.89 8.02 10.06
CA ASN A 51 6.66 8.51 10.70
C ASN A 51 5.68 9.12 9.69
N VAL A 52 6.18 9.87 8.72
CA VAL A 52 5.35 10.43 7.63
C VAL A 52 4.73 9.30 6.79
N ILE A 53 5.52 8.31 6.42
CA ILE A 53 5.04 7.15 5.65
C ILE A 53 3.92 6.44 6.41
N LYS A 54 4.10 6.20 7.71
CA LYS A 54 3.07 5.53 8.52
C LYS A 54 1.77 6.33 8.52
N GLN A 55 1.83 7.63 8.74
CA GLN A 55 0.64 8.47 8.77
C GLN A 55 -0.05 8.52 7.39
N GLU A 56 0.72 8.60 6.31
CA GLU A 56 0.14 8.60 4.97
C GLU A 56 -0.55 7.27 4.65
N MET A 57 0.08 6.14 5.01
CA MET A 57 -0.54 4.83 4.79
C MET A 57 -1.84 4.67 5.60
N LEU A 58 -1.83 5.08 6.88
CA LEU A 58 -3.04 5.04 7.70
C LEU A 58 -4.16 5.91 7.11
N SER A 59 -3.82 7.08 6.59
CA SER A 59 -4.81 7.99 5.98
C SER A 59 -5.44 7.40 4.70
N ARG A 60 -4.74 6.43 4.07
CA ARG A 60 -5.22 5.76 2.85
C ARG A 60 -5.89 4.42 3.13
N GLY A 61 -6.02 4.04 4.40
CA GLY A 61 -6.62 2.77 4.78
C GLY A 61 -5.66 1.58 4.80
N GLY A 62 -4.38 1.81 4.52
CA GLY A 62 -3.32 0.81 4.71
C GLY A 62 -2.71 0.92 6.09
N ASP A 63 -1.51 0.40 6.24
CA ASP A 63 -0.74 0.53 7.47
C ASP A 63 0.76 0.43 7.17
N ALA A 64 1.57 0.71 8.17
CA ALA A 64 3.01 0.53 8.10
C ALA A 64 3.56 0.17 9.47
N ALA A 65 4.47 -0.80 9.50
CA ALA A 65 5.21 -1.15 10.70
C ALA A 65 6.54 -0.41 10.70
N VAL A 66 6.88 0.23 11.81
CA VAL A 66 8.13 0.97 12.00
C VAL A 66 8.75 0.54 13.32
N HIS A 67 10.00 0.97 13.58
CA HIS A 67 10.67 0.69 14.84
C HIS A 67 9.82 1.19 16.04
N ALA A 68 9.84 0.44 17.14
CA ALA A 68 9.06 0.78 18.33
C ALA A 68 9.36 2.19 18.86
N HIS A 69 10.58 2.68 18.67
CA HIS A 69 11.00 4.02 19.11
C HIS A 69 11.01 5.06 17.98
N ALA A 70 10.34 4.79 16.86
CA ALA A 70 10.25 5.77 15.78
C ALA A 70 9.40 6.98 16.17
N VAL A 71 8.30 6.75 16.89
CA VAL A 71 7.35 7.81 17.25
C VAL A 71 7.99 8.88 18.12
N ASP A 72 8.91 8.52 19.02
CA ASP A 72 9.62 9.46 19.90
C ASP A 72 11.00 9.85 19.37
N CYS A 73 11.33 9.44 18.16
CA CYS A 73 12.65 9.64 17.53
C CYS A 73 13.80 9.08 18.37
N GLY A 74 13.55 8.00 19.13
CA GLY A 74 14.56 7.31 19.92
C GLY A 74 15.60 6.57 19.07
N VAL A 75 15.36 6.45 17.76
CA VAL A 75 16.30 5.93 16.75
C VAL A 75 16.40 6.96 15.63
N THR A 76 17.51 6.94 14.89
CA THR A 76 17.72 7.87 13.77
C THR A 76 17.19 7.33 12.45
N GLU A 77 17.15 6.02 12.31
CA GLU A 77 16.63 5.33 11.13
C GLU A 77 15.73 4.19 11.54
N SER A 78 14.83 3.81 10.65
CA SER A 78 13.96 2.66 10.80
C SER A 78 13.79 1.98 9.47
N ASP A 79 13.73 0.65 9.48
CA ASP A 79 13.14 -0.06 8.36
C ASP A 79 11.63 0.10 8.45
N VAL A 80 10.94 -0.04 7.33
CA VAL A 80 9.49 0.11 7.24
C VAL A 80 8.91 -1.05 6.46
N ILE A 81 7.83 -1.63 6.97
CA ILE A 81 7.03 -2.59 6.20
C ILE A 81 5.70 -1.92 5.89
N LEU A 82 5.40 -1.77 4.60
CA LEU A 82 4.12 -1.26 4.14
C LEU A 82 3.14 -2.40 3.94
N PHE A 83 1.89 -2.18 4.36
CA PHE A 83 0.78 -3.09 4.13
C PHE A 83 -0.33 -2.35 3.42
N GLY A 84 -0.68 -2.77 2.22
CA GLY A 84 -1.75 -2.13 1.49
C GLY A 84 -1.96 -2.70 0.10
N THR A 85 -3.00 -2.22 -0.56
CA THR A 85 -3.27 -2.56 -1.94
C THR A 85 -2.28 -1.83 -2.86
N VAL A 86 -2.17 -2.30 -4.10
CA VAL A 86 -1.35 -1.61 -5.12
C VAL A 86 -1.77 -0.14 -5.22
N LYS A 87 -3.07 0.14 -5.17
CA LYS A 87 -3.59 1.51 -5.24
C LYS A 87 -3.08 2.36 -4.08
N GLN A 88 -3.17 1.85 -2.85
CA GLN A 88 -2.74 2.59 -1.65
C GLN A 88 -1.23 2.86 -1.68
N ILE A 89 -0.44 1.87 -2.05
CA ILE A 89 1.02 2.02 -2.14
C ILE A 89 1.40 2.98 -3.27
N SER A 90 0.71 2.92 -4.41
CA SER A 90 0.95 3.85 -5.52
C SER A 90 0.64 5.30 -5.13
N PHE A 91 -0.44 5.54 -4.38
CA PHE A 91 -0.75 6.86 -3.86
C PHE A 91 0.35 7.36 -2.92
N LEU A 92 0.88 6.49 -2.07
CA LEU A 92 1.99 6.86 -1.20
C LEU A 92 3.21 7.27 -2.03
N ALA A 93 3.59 6.46 -3.02
CA ALA A 93 4.74 6.76 -3.87
C ALA A 93 4.58 8.11 -4.58
N ASP A 94 3.41 8.38 -5.15
CA ASP A 94 3.11 9.65 -5.81
C ASP A 94 3.22 10.82 -4.84
N LYS A 95 2.69 10.65 -3.63
CA LYS A 95 2.75 11.69 -2.59
C LYS A 95 4.18 11.98 -2.18
N LEU A 96 5.01 10.95 -1.99
CA LEU A 96 6.40 11.12 -1.58
C LEU A 96 7.24 11.83 -2.64
N GLU A 97 6.91 11.72 -3.92
CA GLU A 97 7.57 12.46 -4.99
C GLU A 97 7.41 13.97 -4.84
N THR A 98 6.37 14.42 -4.15
CA THR A 98 6.14 15.84 -3.88
C THR A 98 6.83 16.32 -2.60
N MET A 99 7.50 15.44 -1.86
CA MET A 99 8.15 15.73 -0.58
C MET A 99 9.67 15.59 -0.71
N PRO A 100 10.44 16.68 -0.91
CA PRO A 100 11.88 16.58 -1.16
C PRO A 100 12.72 16.52 0.12
N TRP A 101 12.17 15.93 1.19
CA TRP A 101 12.83 15.87 2.51
C TRP A 101 13.22 14.44 2.86
N TRP A 102 14.25 14.30 3.70
CA TRP A 102 14.63 13.06 4.38
C TRP A 102 14.87 11.87 3.43
N GLY A 103 15.41 12.14 2.24
CA GLY A 103 15.64 11.12 1.24
C GLY A 103 14.51 10.90 0.25
N PHE A 104 13.38 11.60 0.39
CA PHE A 104 12.33 11.60 -0.62
C PHE A 104 12.72 12.47 -1.82
N PRO A 105 12.24 12.11 -3.01
CA PRO A 105 11.55 10.90 -3.45
C PRO A 105 12.55 9.79 -3.80
N ASP A 106 12.27 8.56 -3.39
CA ASP A 106 13.09 7.41 -3.76
C ASP A 106 12.31 6.06 -3.65
#